data_840e766cee832c60fe9cdae164b5ca28
#
_entry.id   840e766cee832c60fe9cdae164b5ca28
#
_cell.length_a   1.000
_cell.length_b   1.000
_cell.length_c   1.000
_cell.angle_alpha   90.00
_cell.angle_beta   90.00
_cell.angle_gamma   90.00
#
_symmetry.space_group_name_H-M   'P 1'
#
loop_
_entity.id
_entity.type
_entity.pdbx_description
1 polymer ?
#
loop_
_entity_poly.entity_id
_entity_poly.type
_entity_poly.pdbx_seq_one_letter_code
_entity_poly.pdbx_strand_id
1 'polypeptide(L)'
;MAGRVLGALRGTRVPLPAVSHADRPADATALAAVRVLGPDLFAPALFCRQPLPQPDRETLGSALRVFPPRPGDSTEARWRDRTTAALLARGAAGARAAVPYAEEDSERAAIAEVVEIAGFAEDAEDTELTWQERSQRMARLAPLALPEVDGPYQQRACLHVRALSQGAVRSLMRRDHPTAARLVRWLALAQSRGASPALDVPTALEHLRLWGAPNARTALDLAIAGRLLAAAEGGPR
;
A
#
# COMPACT_ATOMS: atom_id res chain seq x y z
N MET A 1 -2.75 -11.03 8.62
CA MET A 1 -1.66 -10.49 7.76
C MET A 1 -1.26 -9.06 8.13
N ALA A 2 -2.17 -8.07 8.15
CA ALA A 2 -1.83 -6.68 8.50
C ALA A 2 -1.05 -6.54 9.83
N GLY A 3 -1.40 -7.34 10.84
CA GLY A 3 -0.68 -7.36 12.12
C GLY A 3 0.79 -7.78 12.03
N ARG A 4 1.16 -8.62 11.06
CA ARG A 4 2.56 -9.01 10.80
C ARG A 4 3.36 -7.87 10.21
N VAL A 5 2.79 -7.17 9.22
CA VAL A 5 3.41 -5.98 8.63
C VAL A 5 3.57 -4.88 9.68
N LEU A 6 2.55 -4.67 10.50
CA LEU A 6 2.59 -3.73 11.63
C LEU A 6 3.69 -4.11 12.63
N GLY A 7 3.82 -5.40 12.97
CA GLY A 7 4.90 -5.90 13.83
C GLY A 7 6.28 -5.60 13.22
N ALA A 8 6.46 -5.88 11.93
CA ALA A 8 7.72 -5.60 11.23
C ALA A 8 8.07 -4.10 11.21
N LEU A 9 7.09 -3.21 11.04
CA LEU A 9 7.28 -1.76 11.17
C LEU A 9 7.69 -1.33 12.59
N ARG A 10 7.33 -2.10 13.60
CA ARG A 10 7.69 -1.89 15.02
C ARG A 10 8.96 -2.63 15.45
N GLY A 11 9.66 -3.27 14.50
CA GLY A 11 10.88 -4.03 14.78
C GLY A 11 10.66 -5.50 15.15
N THR A 12 9.42 -5.97 15.20
CA THR A 12 9.08 -7.39 15.48
C THR A 12 8.75 -8.10 14.19
N ARG A 13 9.74 -8.75 13.58
CA ARG A 13 9.55 -9.43 12.30
C ARG A 13 8.94 -10.81 12.50
N VAL A 14 7.79 -11.04 11.87
CA VAL A 14 7.16 -12.37 11.73
C VAL A 14 7.07 -12.65 10.23
N PRO A 15 7.74 -13.68 9.70
CA PRO A 15 7.71 -14.01 8.28
C PRO A 15 6.29 -14.30 7.81
N LEU A 16 6.04 -14.11 6.50
CA LEU A 16 4.79 -14.55 5.89
C LEU A 16 4.64 -16.07 6.04
N PRO A 17 3.41 -16.60 6.03
CA PRO A 17 3.21 -18.05 6.11
C PRO A 17 3.86 -18.70 4.90
N ALA A 18 4.69 -19.73 5.14
CA ALA A 18 5.17 -20.57 4.08
C ALA A 18 3.97 -21.28 3.45
N VAL A 19 3.78 -21.09 2.14
CA VAL A 19 2.71 -21.75 1.40
C VAL A 19 3.32 -22.97 0.73
N SER A 20 3.01 -24.14 1.27
CA SER A 20 3.57 -25.38 0.75
C SER A 20 2.81 -25.92 -0.47
N HIS A 21 1.50 -25.71 -0.55
CA HIS A 21 0.64 -26.21 -1.62
C HIS A 21 -0.57 -25.29 -1.81
N ALA A 22 -0.72 -24.72 -3.01
CA ALA A 22 -1.85 -23.81 -3.35
C ALA A 22 -3.24 -24.50 -3.29
N ASP A 23 -3.28 -25.81 -3.32
CA ASP A 23 -4.51 -26.60 -3.32
C ASP A 23 -5.18 -26.73 -1.93
N ARG A 24 -4.50 -26.29 -0.86
CA ARG A 24 -5.11 -26.31 0.47
C ARG A 24 -5.93 -25.03 0.70
N PRO A 25 -7.18 -25.12 1.15
CA PRO A 25 -8.04 -23.94 1.38
C PRO A 25 -7.39 -22.89 2.33
N ALA A 26 -6.65 -23.35 3.34
CA ALA A 26 -5.94 -22.46 4.25
C ALA A 26 -4.84 -21.67 3.56
N ASP A 27 -4.10 -22.31 2.65
CA ASP A 27 -3.02 -21.67 1.88
C ASP A 27 -3.60 -20.69 0.85
N ALA A 28 -4.69 -21.05 0.17
CA ALA A 28 -5.40 -20.15 -0.73
C ALA A 28 -5.91 -18.89 -0.01
N THR A 29 -6.48 -19.06 1.19
CA THR A 29 -6.91 -17.92 2.02
C THR A 29 -5.73 -17.04 2.43
N ALA A 30 -4.60 -17.64 2.79
CA ALA A 30 -3.38 -16.90 3.15
C ALA A 30 -2.84 -16.11 1.94
N LEU A 31 -2.78 -16.73 0.75
CA LEU A 31 -2.35 -16.06 -0.49
C LEU A 31 -3.32 -14.93 -0.89
N ALA A 32 -4.62 -15.13 -0.79
CA ALA A 32 -5.61 -14.09 -1.02
C ALA A 32 -5.39 -12.90 -0.08
N ALA A 33 -5.14 -13.15 1.20
CA ALA A 33 -4.85 -12.12 2.18
C ALA A 33 -3.52 -11.38 1.90
N VAL A 34 -2.50 -12.07 1.38
CA VAL A 34 -1.24 -11.49 0.91
C VAL A 34 -1.49 -10.57 -0.29
N ARG A 35 -2.24 -11.03 -1.32
CA ARG A 35 -2.62 -10.20 -2.47
C ARG A 35 -3.39 -8.94 -2.05
N VAL A 36 -4.34 -9.06 -1.11
CA VAL A 36 -5.15 -7.91 -0.63
C VAL A 36 -4.29 -6.86 0.07
N LEU A 37 -3.28 -7.26 0.84
CA LEU A 37 -2.33 -6.32 1.43
C LEU A 37 -1.46 -5.65 0.37
N GLY A 38 -1.02 -6.42 -0.63
CA GLY A 38 -0.31 -5.92 -1.79
C GLY A 38 0.90 -5.05 -1.42
N PRO A 39 0.93 -3.76 -1.85
CA PRO A 39 2.05 -2.86 -1.63
C PRO A 39 2.42 -2.65 -0.15
N ASP A 40 1.47 -2.80 0.77
CA ASP A 40 1.74 -2.61 2.21
C ASP A 40 2.77 -3.60 2.77
N LEU A 41 2.96 -4.76 2.12
CA LEU A 41 3.99 -5.72 2.50
C LEU A 41 5.41 -5.15 2.36
N PHE A 42 5.59 -4.17 1.50
CA PHE A 42 6.88 -3.49 1.30
C PHE A 42 7.10 -2.34 2.30
N ALA A 43 6.09 -1.93 3.07
CA ALA A 43 6.23 -0.81 3.98
C ALA A 43 7.45 -0.94 4.93
N PRO A 44 7.73 -2.11 5.57
CA PRO A 44 8.93 -2.26 6.39
C PRO A 44 10.23 -2.08 5.59
N ALA A 45 10.27 -2.58 4.36
CA ALA A 45 11.43 -2.45 3.49
C ALA A 45 11.69 -0.99 3.10
N LEU A 46 10.65 -0.27 2.71
CA LEU A 46 10.74 1.11 2.27
C LEU A 46 11.09 2.08 3.41
N PHE A 47 10.52 1.89 4.61
CA PHE A 47 10.80 2.77 5.75
C PHE A 47 12.07 2.44 6.51
N CYS A 48 12.45 1.15 6.59
CA CYS A 48 13.61 0.70 7.35
C CYS A 48 14.81 0.34 6.46
N ARG A 49 14.69 0.52 5.15
CA ARG A 49 15.71 0.18 4.14
C ARG A 49 16.19 -1.28 4.24
N GLN A 50 15.33 -2.16 4.71
CA GLN A 50 15.61 -3.59 4.83
C GLN A 50 14.96 -4.32 3.66
N PRO A 51 15.69 -5.13 2.89
CA PRO A 51 15.11 -5.87 1.77
C PRO A 51 14.00 -6.81 2.27
N LEU A 52 12.97 -6.98 1.44
CA LEU A 52 11.96 -8.00 1.70
C LEU A 52 12.66 -9.37 1.64
N PRO A 53 12.49 -10.26 2.64
CA PRO A 53 13.10 -11.58 2.64
C PRO A 53 12.68 -12.40 1.44
N GLN A 54 13.56 -13.28 1.01
CA GLN A 54 13.30 -14.19 -0.11
C GLN A 54 11.99 -14.99 0.07
N PRO A 55 11.73 -15.65 1.23
CA PRO A 55 10.47 -16.39 1.42
C PRO A 55 9.21 -15.52 1.31
N ASP A 56 9.30 -14.26 1.76
CA ASP A 56 8.18 -13.31 1.66
C ASP A 56 7.95 -12.89 0.21
N ARG A 57 9.02 -12.72 -0.59
CA ARG A 57 8.93 -12.45 -2.04
C ARG A 57 8.30 -13.62 -2.80
N GLU A 58 8.73 -14.84 -2.54
CA GLU A 58 8.18 -16.06 -3.13
C GLU A 58 6.69 -16.22 -2.81
N THR A 59 6.30 -15.98 -1.57
CA THR A 59 4.89 -16.02 -1.16
C THR A 59 4.07 -14.96 -1.90
N LEU A 60 4.60 -13.76 -2.08
CA LEU A 60 3.94 -12.68 -2.80
C LEU A 60 3.83 -12.97 -4.30
N GLY A 61 4.90 -13.48 -4.93
CA GLY A 61 4.89 -13.94 -6.31
C GLY A 61 3.86 -15.07 -6.51
N SER A 62 3.79 -16.02 -5.58
CA SER A 62 2.78 -17.08 -5.60
C SER A 62 1.35 -16.55 -5.47
N ALA A 63 1.13 -15.52 -4.63
CA ALA A 63 -0.18 -14.89 -4.49
C ALA A 63 -0.65 -14.23 -5.80
N LEU A 64 0.23 -13.56 -6.53
CA LEU A 64 -0.09 -12.96 -7.84
C LEU A 64 -0.33 -14.02 -8.92
N ARG A 65 0.38 -15.15 -8.90
CA ARG A 65 0.16 -16.26 -9.84
C ARG A 65 -1.14 -17.01 -9.59
N VAL A 66 -1.47 -17.29 -8.32
CA VAL A 66 -2.71 -18.02 -7.96
C VAL A 66 -3.95 -17.15 -8.16
N PHE A 67 -3.82 -15.86 -7.93
CA PHE A 67 -4.87 -14.88 -8.11
C PHE A 67 -4.43 -13.80 -9.11
N PRO A 68 -4.33 -14.10 -10.41
CA PRO A 68 -3.95 -13.10 -11.40
C PRO A 68 -5.00 -12.00 -11.52
N PRO A 69 -4.62 -10.77 -11.93
CA PRO A 69 -5.56 -9.73 -12.26
C PRO A 69 -6.55 -10.19 -13.33
N ARG A 70 -7.81 -9.83 -13.18
CA ARG A 70 -8.88 -10.20 -14.12
C ARG A 70 -9.44 -8.94 -14.79
N PRO A 71 -9.95 -9.03 -16.03
CA PRO A 71 -10.59 -7.90 -16.71
C PRO A 71 -11.74 -7.27 -15.93
N GLY A 72 -12.44 -8.06 -15.08
CA GLY A 72 -13.53 -7.59 -14.22
C GLY A 72 -13.09 -7.05 -12.85
N ASP A 73 -11.79 -7.08 -12.53
CA ASP A 73 -11.32 -6.51 -11.28
C ASP A 73 -11.47 -4.98 -11.28
N SER A 74 -11.75 -4.41 -10.10
CA SER A 74 -11.85 -2.96 -9.97
C SER A 74 -10.54 -2.26 -10.34
N THR A 75 -10.63 -1.02 -10.81
CA THR A 75 -9.46 -0.20 -11.12
C THR A 75 -8.50 -0.13 -9.92
N GLU A 76 -9.04 -0.03 -8.71
CA GLU A 76 -8.24 0.02 -7.48
C GLU A 76 -7.48 -1.30 -7.22
N ALA A 77 -8.10 -2.45 -7.52
CA ALA A 77 -7.45 -3.75 -7.39
C ALA A 77 -6.29 -3.88 -8.40
N ARG A 78 -6.54 -3.51 -9.66
CA ARG A 78 -5.51 -3.53 -10.72
C ARG A 78 -4.33 -2.63 -10.39
N TRP A 79 -4.56 -1.40 -9.89
CA TRP A 79 -3.49 -0.49 -9.48
C TRP A 79 -2.68 -1.05 -8.31
N ARG A 80 -3.33 -1.68 -7.35
CA ARG A 80 -2.68 -2.35 -6.23
C ARG A 80 -1.76 -3.48 -6.69
N ASP A 81 -2.28 -4.37 -7.54
CA ASP A 81 -1.53 -5.51 -8.07
C ASP A 81 -0.35 -5.05 -8.92
N ARG A 82 -0.53 -4.05 -9.79
CA ARG A 82 0.52 -3.42 -10.57
C ARG A 82 1.63 -2.82 -9.70
N THR A 83 1.25 -2.05 -8.69
CA THR A 83 2.24 -1.45 -7.78
C THR A 83 2.99 -2.54 -7.00
N THR A 84 2.31 -3.60 -6.58
CA THR A 84 2.91 -4.76 -5.92
C THR A 84 3.94 -5.43 -6.82
N ALA A 85 3.57 -5.71 -8.07
CA ALA A 85 4.47 -6.32 -9.07
C ALA A 85 5.70 -5.44 -9.34
N ALA A 86 5.50 -4.13 -9.51
CA ALA A 86 6.59 -3.19 -9.72
C ALA A 86 7.58 -3.12 -8.54
N LEU A 87 7.07 -3.14 -7.30
CA LEU A 87 7.91 -3.17 -6.09
C LEU A 87 8.66 -4.50 -5.97
N LEU A 88 8.02 -5.61 -6.32
CA LEU A 88 8.65 -6.95 -6.33
C LEU A 88 9.79 -6.99 -7.35
N ALA A 89 9.57 -6.50 -8.57
CA ALA A 89 10.58 -6.43 -9.62
C ALA A 89 11.78 -5.55 -9.22
N ARG A 90 11.55 -4.41 -8.58
CA ARG A 90 12.64 -3.54 -8.04
C ARG A 90 13.46 -4.24 -6.98
N GLY A 91 12.82 -4.98 -6.07
CA GLY A 91 13.49 -5.76 -5.04
C GLY A 91 14.35 -6.88 -5.62
N ALA A 92 13.90 -7.54 -6.69
CA ALA A 92 14.67 -8.55 -7.41
C ALA A 92 15.89 -7.94 -8.13
N ALA A 93 15.77 -6.75 -8.72
CA ALA A 93 16.89 -6.06 -9.37
C ALA A 93 18.01 -5.67 -8.40
N GLY A 94 17.66 -5.23 -7.18
CA GLY A 94 18.63 -4.90 -6.12
C GLY A 94 19.34 -6.13 -5.53
N ALA A 95 18.70 -7.29 -5.53
CA ALA A 95 19.27 -8.54 -5.04
C ALA A 95 20.23 -9.23 -6.04
N ARG A 96 20.26 -8.76 -7.29
CA ARG A 96 20.99 -9.36 -8.40
C ARG A 96 22.51 -9.35 -8.29
N ALA A 97 23.05 -8.59 -7.36
CA ALA A 97 24.49 -8.60 -7.12
C ALA A 97 25.00 -9.89 -6.44
N ALA A 98 24.10 -10.82 -6.07
CA ALA A 98 24.50 -11.91 -5.16
C ALA A 98 24.32 -13.36 -5.67
N VAL A 99 23.41 -13.75 -6.60
CA VAL A 99 23.30 -15.18 -7.03
C VAL A 99 22.57 -15.36 -8.39
N PRO A 100 23.05 -16.23 -9.34
CA PRO A 100 22.32 -16.64 -10.54
C PRO A 100 21.52 -17.94 -10.27
N TYR A 101 20.19 -17.91 -10.40
CA TYR A 101 19.34 -19.12 -10.37
C TYR A 101 18.23 -19.09 -11.42
N ALA A 102 17.97 -20.24 -12.05
CA ALA A 102 17.16 -20.42 -13.25
C ALA A 102 15.61 -20.32 -13.07
N GLU A 103 15.10 -20.22 -11.84
CA GLU A 103 13.66 -20.06 -11.58
C GLU A 103 13.15 -18.62 -11.73
N GLU A 104 14.07 -17.65 -11.88
CA GLU A 104 13.76 -16.22 -11.97
C GLU A 104 13.04 -15.81 -13.25
N ASP A 105 13.14 -16.58 -14.35
CA ASP A 105 12.52 -16.20 -15.61
C ASP A 105 11.00 -16.41 -15.61
N SER A 106 10.50 -17.43 -14.88
CA SER A 106 9.06 -17.66 -14.71
C SER A 106 8.40 -16.60 -13.82
N GLU A 107 9.10 -16.16 -12.79
CA GLU A 107 8.61 -15.10 -11.90
C GLU A 107 8.57 -13.74 -12.62
N ARG A 108 9.59 -13.47 -13.46
CA ARG A 108 9.62 -12.25 -14.29
C ARG A 108 8.54 -12.23 -15.34
N ALA A 109 8.28 -13.36 -16.00
CA ALA A 109 7.20 -13.46 -16.97
C ALA A 109 5.84 -13.21 -16.32
N ALA A 110 5.57 -13.78 -15.14
CA ALA A 110 4.35 -13.55 -14.40
C ALA A 110 4.22 -12.09 -13.93
N ILE A 111 5.31 -11.45 -13.50
CA ILE A 111 5.33 -10.03 -13.12
C ILE A 111 5.10 -9.14 -14.34
N ALA A 112 5.74 -9.43 -15.47
CA ALA A 112 5.57 -8.70 -16.73
C ALA A 112 4.12 -8.79 -17.23
N GLU A 113 3.52 -9.98 -17.17
CA GLU A 113 2.13 -10.21 -17.53
C GLU A 113 1.17 -9.41 -16.63
N VAL A 114 1.41 -9.37 -15.31
CA VAL A 114 0.61 -8.55 -14.38
C VAL A 114 0.73 -7.06 -14.70
N VAL A 115 1.91 -6.59 -15.08
CA VAL A 115 2.15 -5.18 -15.46
C VAL A 115 1.45 -4.87 -16.79
N GLU A 116 1.45 -5.79 -17.74
CA GLU A 116 0.82 -5.62 -19.06
C GLU A 116 -0.71 -5.70 -18.99
N ILE A 117 -1.26 -6.69 -18.27
CA ILE A 117 -2.71 -6.83 -18.07
C ILE A 117 -3.29 -5.65 -17.27
N ALA A 118 -2.53 -5.09 -16.34
CA ALA A 118 -2.89 -3.87 -15.61
C ALA A 118 -2.85 -2.60 -16.47
N GLY A 119 -2.74 -2.74 -17.80
CA GLY A 119 -2.55 -1.71 -18.83
C GLY A 119 -3.15 -0.33 -18.51
N PHE A 120 -2.54 0.69 -19.10
CA PHE A 120 -2.90 2.09 -18.95
C PHE A 120 -4.34 2.38 -19.40
N ALA A 121 -5.34 2.10 -18.54
CA ALA A 121 -6.54 2.91 -18.57
C ALA A 121 -6.14 4.23 -17.90
N GLU A 122 -5.77 5.24 -18.68
CA GLU A 122 -5.77 6.61 -18.20
C GLU A 122 -7.19 6.85 -17.67
N ASP A 123 -7.30 7.00 -16.34
CA ASP A 123 -8.56 7.37 -15.71
C ASP A 123 -8.88 8.82 -16.13
N ALA A 124 -9.41 9.00 -17.34
CA ALA A 124 -9.90 10.28 -17.84
C ALA A 124 -11.06 10.85 -17.00
N GLU A 125 -11.60 10.03 -16.09
CA GLU A 125 -12.81 10.33 -15.32
C GLU A 125 -12.58 11.14 -14.02
N ASP A 126 -11.35 11.54 -13.69
CA ASP A 126 -11.09 12.18 -12.38
C ASP A 126 -11.50 13.66 -12.31
N THR A 127 -11.79 14.26 -13.48
CA THR A 127 -12.07 15.70 -13.59
C THR A 127 -13.47 16.06 -13.07
N GLU A 128 -14.42 15.13 -13.11
CA GLU A 128 -15.83 15.34 -12.75
C GLU A 128 -16.19 14.83 -11.35
N LEU A 129 -15.28 14.13 -10.66
CA LEU A 129 -15.59 13.55 -9.35
C LEU A 129 -15.81 14.63 -8.29
N THR A 130 -16.89 14.47 -7.54
CA THR A 130 -17.12 15.24 -6.31
C THR A 130 -16.00 14.97 -5.29
N TRP A 131 -15.80 15.86 -4.32
CA TRP A 131 -14.81 15.62 -3.27
C TRP A 131 -15.10 14.36 -2.46
N GLN A 132 -16.39 13.96 -2.32
CA GLN A 132 -16.79 12.74 -1.62
C GLN A 132 -16.33 11.48 -2.39
N GLU A 133 -16.64 11.40 -3.67
CA GLU A 133 -16.26 10.28 -4.52
C GLU A 133 -14.74 10.14 -4.61
N ARG A 134 -14.04 11.27 -4.78
CA ARG A 134 -12.58 11.32 -4.79
C ARG A 134 -12.00 10.81 -3.48
N SER A 135 -12.53 11.26 -2.33
CA SER A 135 -12.06 10.81 -1.02
C SER A 135 -12.30 9.31 -0.82
N GLN A 136 -13.46 8.79 -1.24
CA GLN A 136 -13.76 7.36 -1.15
C GLN A 136 -12.84 6.52 -2.04
N ARG A 137 -12.59 6.96 -3.28
CA ARG A 137 -11.66 6.32 -4.20
C ARG A 137 -10.25 6.28 -3.61
N MET A 138 -9.75 7.43 -3.16
CA MET A 138 -8.44 7.51 -2.54
C MET A 138 -8.33 6.65 -1.27
N ALA A 139 -9.37 6.55 -0.46
CA ALA A 139 -9.37 5.67 0.70
C ALA A 139 -9.23 4.18 0.32
N ARG A 140 -9.80 3.74 -0.80
CA ARG A 140 -9.61 2.37 -1.31
C ARG A 140 -8.20 2.12 -1.83
N LEU A 141 -7.52 3.17 -2.31
CA LEU A 141 -6.16 3.15 -2.83
C LEU A 141 -5.09 3.44 -1.76
N ALA A 142 -5.47 3.52 -0.48
CA ALA A 142 -4.53 3.79 0.61
C ALA A 142 -3.26 2.91 0.61
N PRO A 143 -3.27 1.62 0.20
CA PRO A 143 -2.05 0.82 0.07
C PRO A 143 -0.99 1.42 -0.86
N LEU A 144 -1.37 2.29 -1.80
CA LEU A 144 -0.43 2.99 -2.69
C LEU A 144 0.25 4.19 -2.02
N ALA A 145 -0.24 4.67 -0.87
CA ALA A 145 0.35 5.79 -0.13
C ALA A 145 1.60 5.31 0.63
N LEU A 146 2.68 5.10 -0.10
CA LEU A 146 3.99 4.66 0.40
C LEU A 146 5.09 5.60 -0.11
N PRO A 147 6.22 5.73 0.63
CA PRO A 147 7.39 6.43 0.13
C PRO A 147 7.96 5.70 -1.10
N GLU A 148 8.67 6.42 -1.96
CA GLU A 148 9.32 5.87 -3.16
C GLU A 148 8.36 5.21 -4.17
N VAL A 149 7.07 5.29 -3.96
CA VAL A 149 6.04 4.92 -4.94
C VAL A 149 5.59 6.21 -5.62
N ASP A 150 5.87 6.30 -6.93
CA ASP A 150 5.46 7.43 -7.76
C ASP A 150 4.44 6.99 -8.80
N GLY A 151 3.45 7.84 -9.02
CA GLY A 151 2.40 7.57 -9.97
C GLY A 151 1.27 8.60 -9.90
N PRO A 152 0.23 8.42 -10.69
CA PRO A 152 -0.85 9.40 -10.81
C PRO A 152 -1.58 9.64 -9.48
N TYR A 153 -1.74 8.63 -8.65
CA TYR A 153 -2.46 8.78 -7.38
C TYR A 153 -1.66 9.55 -6.32
N GLN A 154 -0.34 9.44 -6.32
CA GLN A 154 0.53 10.23 -5.46
C GLN A 154 0.48 11.71 -5.85
N GLN A 155 0.48 12.02 -7.15
CA GLN A 155 0.29 13.37 -7.66
C GLN A 155 -1.10 13.92 -7.32
N ARG A 156 -2.14 13.12 -7.53
CA ARG A 156 -3.53 13.47 -7.17
C ARG A 156 -3.71 13.75 -5.69
N ALA A 157 -3.00 13.02 -4.81
CA ALA A 157 -3.05 13.28 -3.37
C ALA A 157 -2.55 14.68 -3.03
N CYS A 158 -1.48 15.15 -3.69
CA CYS A 158 -0.96 16.51 -3.51
C CYS A 158 -1.90 17.56 -4.12
N LEU A 159 -2.42 17.33 -5.34
CA LEU A 159 -3.31 18.27 -6.03
C LEU A 159 -4.66 18.42 -5.31
N HIS A 160 -5.20 17.34 -4.75
CA HIS A 160 -6.53 17.32 -4.15
C HIS A 160 -6.50 17.24 -2.63
N VAL A 161 -5.43 17.72 -2.00
CA VAL A 161 -5.23 17.69 -0.54
C VAL A 161 -6.41 18.27 0.24
N ARG A 162 -7.08 19.31 -0.29
CA ARG A 162 -8.27 19.90 0.33
C ARG A 162 -9.45 18.92 0.35
N ALA A 163 -9.73 18.24 -0.76
CA ALA A 163 -10.79 17.25 -0.85
C ALA A 163 -10.54 16.07 0.10
N LEU A 164 -9.29 15.61 0.20
CA LEU A 164 -8.90 14.56 1.14
C LEU A 164 -9.06 15.00 2.60
N SER A 165 -8.70 16.26 2.93
CA SER A 165 -8.91 16.83 4.25
C SER A 165 -10.40 16.86 4.62
N GLN A 166 -11.27 17.32 3.70
CA GLN A 166 -12.73 17.30 3.90
C GLN A 166 -13.27 15.88 4.12
N GLY A 167 -12.79 14.91 3.33
CA GLY A 167 -13.13 13.49 3.47
C GLY A 167 -12.71 12.93 4.82
N ALA A 168 -11.50 13.23 5.28
CA ALA A 168 -10.98 12.79 6.57
C ALA A 168 -11.81 13.37 7.73
N VAL A 169 -12.08 14.67 7.72
CA VAL A 169 -12.92 15.34 8.73
C VAL A 169 -14.32 14.72 8.77
N ARG A 170 -14.97 14.53 7.61
CA ARG A 170 -16.30 13.90 7.53
C ARG A 170 -16.28 12.47 8.10
N SER A 171 -15.24 11.69 7.81
CA SER A 171 -15.10 10.34 8.32
C SER A 171 -14.90 10.32 9.83
N LEU A 172 -14.09 11.24 10.37
CA LEU A 172 -13.93 11.44 11.82
C LEU A 172 -15.27 11.77 12.50
N MET A 173 -16.02 12.73 11.95
CA MET A 173 -17.32 13.13 12.49
C MET A 173 -18.34 11.98 12.49
N ARG A 174 -18.25 11.06 11.52
CA ARG A 174 -19.10 9.88 11.41
C ARG A 174 -18.59 8.68 12.19
N ARG A 175 -17.46 8.81 12.87
CA ARG A 175 -16.75 7.71 13.56
C ARG A 175 -16.36 6.56 12.61
N ASP A 176 -16.24 6.85 11.31
CA ASP A 176 -15.65 5.92 10.34
C ASP A 176 -14.12 6.02 10.40
N HIS A 177 -13.57 5.53 11.50
CA HIS A 177 -12.15 5.58 11.79
C HIS A 177 -11.29 4.83 10.74
N PRO A 178 -11.74 3.69 10.18
CA PRO A 178 -10.99 3.03 9.12
C PRO A 178 -10.81 3.89 7.86
N THR A 179 -11.85 4.56 7.41
CA THR A 179 -11.77 5.48 6.26
C THR A 179 -10.95 6.72 6.61
N ALA A 180 -11.13 7.29 7.80
CA ALA A 180 -10.35 8.42 8.27
C ALA A 180 -8.85 8.09 8.31
N ALA A 181 -8.46 6.93 8.83
CA ALA A 181 -7.05 6.48 8.90
C ALA A 181 -6.41 6.37 7.51
N ARG A 182 -7.14 5.84 6.53
CA ARG A 182 -6.68 5.74 5.14
C ARG A 182 -6.48 7.11 4.49
N LEU A 183 -7.37 8.05 4.74
CA LEU A 183 -7.25 9.41 4.22
C LEU A 183 -6.14 10.19 4.93
N VAL A 184 -5.98 10.03 6.24
CA VAL A 184 -4.87 10.61 7.01
C VAL A 184 -3.52 10.07 6.49
N ARG A 185 -3.44 8.80 6.10
CA ARG A 185 -2.25 8.23 5.46
C ARG A 185 -1.91 8.94 4.14
N TRP A 186 -2.88 9.22 3.28
CA TRP A 186 -2.68 10.01 2.06
C TRP A 186 -2.26 11.45 2.34
N LEU A 187 -2.88 12.08 3.35
CA LEU A 187 -2.53 13.45 3.76
C LEU A 187 -1.10 13.50 4.32
N ALA A 188 -0.68 12.49 5.08
CA ALA A 188 0.70 12.38 5.56
C ALA A 188 1.70 12.24 4.41
N LEU A 189 1.38 11.44 3.37
CA LEU A 189 2.19 11.37 2.16
C LEU A 189 2.23 12.70 1.42
N ALA A 190 1.10 13.37 1.23
CA ALA A 190 1.05 14.66 0.55
C ALA A 190 1.87 15.71 1.33
N GLN A 191 1.76 15.73 2.66
CA GLN A 191 2.56 16.62 3.51
C GLN A 191 4.06 16.33 3.44
N SER A 192 4.47 15.05 3.39
CA SER A 192 5.88 14.70 3.21
C SER A 192 6.45 15.11 1.84
N ARG A 193 5.57 15.40 0.89
CA ARG A 193 5.89 15.92 -0.46
C ARG A 193 5.71 17.43 -0.58
N GLY A 194 5.54 18.14 0.53
CA GLY A 194 5.44 19.59 0.57
C GLY A 194 4.04 20.17 0.37
N ALA A 195 2.99 19.34 0.27
CA ALA A 195 1.63 19.86 0.25
C ALA A 195 1.19 20.31 1.65
N SER A 196 0.25 21.26 1.71
CA SER A 196 -0.28 21.83 2.96
C SER A 196 -1.73 21.41 3.17
N PRO A 197 -2.00 20.32 3.91
CA PRO A 197 -3.36 19.91 4.26
C PRO A 197 -4.09 20.97 5.09
N ALA A 198 -5.40 21.14 4.86
CA ALA A 198 -6.23 21.98 5.72
C ALA A 198 -6.54 21.34 7.08
N LEU A 199 -6.37 20.02 7.21
CA LEU A 199 -6.47 19.26 8.45
C LEU A 199 -5.08 19.20 9.09
N ASP A 200 -4.98 19.42 10.38
CA ASP A 200 -3.79 19.11 11.18
C ASP A 200 -3.61 17.58 11.23
N VAL A 201 -2.70 17.08 10.37
CA VAL A 201 -2.50 15.64 10.18
C VAL A 201 -1.91 14.98 11.43
N PRO A 202 -0.91 15.55 12.12
CA PRO A 202 -0.42 15.02 13.40
C PRO A 202 -1.53 14.88 14.45
N THR A 203 -2.31 15.92 14.67
CA THR A 203 -3.43 15.89 15.64
C THR A 203 -4.49 14.85 15.27
N ALA A 204 -4.87 14.76 13.97
CA ALA A 204 -5.81 13.75 13.49
C ALA A 204 -5.26 12.31 13.68
N LEU A 205 -3.98 12.13 13.45
CA LEU A 205 -3.30 10.84 13.66
C LEU A 205 -3.35 10.41 15.13
N GLU A 206 -3.04 11.32 16.06
CA GLU A 206 -3.11 11.02 17.50
C GLU A 206 -4.55 10.72 17.94
N HIS A 207 -5.52 11.51 17.49
CA HIS A 207 -6.92 11.23 17.76
C HIS A 207 -7.32 9.81 17.32
N LEU A 208 -6.93 9.41 16.11
CA LEU A 208 -7.22 8.07 15.59
C LEU A 208 -6.47 6.95 16.33
N ARG A 209 -5.28 7.21 16.85
CA ARG A 209 -4.53 6.25 17.69
C ARG A 209 -5.25 5.98 19.00
N LEU A 210 -5.83 7.01 19.60
CA LEU A 210 -6.54 6.91 20.87
C LEU A 210 -7.91 6.24 20.71
N TRP A 211 -8.63 6.53 19.64
CA TRP A 211 -10.05 6.18 19.51
C TRP A 211 -10.37 5.23 18.36
N GLY A 212 -9.47 5.05 17.40
CA GLY A 212 -9.81 4.52 16.09
C GLY A 212 -9.14 3.22 15.66
N ALA A 213 -8.32 2.57 16.46
CA ALA A 213 -7.51 1.44 16.03
C ALA A 213 -7.96 0.06 16.56
N PRO A 214 -9.24 -0.35 16.39
CA PRO A 214 -9.72 -1.62 16.92
C PRO A 214 -9.21 -2.82 16.11
N ASN A 215 -8.70 -2.63 14.88
CA ASN A 215 -8.24 -3.72 14.02
C ASN A 215 -6.83 -3.47 13.46
N ALA A 216 -6.16 -4.56 13.12
CA ALA A 216 -4.77 -4.53 12.65
C ALA A 216 -4.59 -3.75 11.32
N ARG A 217 -5.63 -3.67 10.48
CA ARG A 217 -5.57 -2.91 9.23
C ARG A 217 -5.52 -1.42 9.50
N THR A 218 -6.42 -0.89 10.32
CA THR A 218 -6.43 0.52 10.72
C THR A 218 -5.14 0.89 11.46
N ALA A 219 -4.67 0.03 12.37
CA ALA A 219 -3.41 0.25 13.07
C ALA A 219 -2.20 0.30 12.11
N LEU A 220 -2.20 -0.48 11.02
CA LEU A 220 -1.18 -0.44 9.97
C LEU A 220 -1.23 0.89 9.21
N ASP A 221 -2.42 1.34 8.79
CA ASP A 221 -2.57 2.62 8.09
C ASP A 221 -2.07 3.79 8.95
N LEU A 222 -2.37 3.79 10.25
CA LEU A 222 -1.87 4.81 11.21
C LEU A 222 -0.36 4.72 11.44
N ALA A 223 0.22 3.51 11.48
CA ALA A 223 1.66 3.34 11.62
C ALA A 223 2.41 3.87 10.39
N ILE A 224 1.90 3.60 9.19
CA ILE A 224 2.47 4.11 7.94
C ILE A 224 2.35 5.64 7.89
N ALA A 225 1.19 6.21 8.23
CA ALA A 225 1.01 7.66 8.30
C ALA A 225 2.02 8.33 9.23
N GLY A 226 2.24 7.77 10.43
CA GLY A 226 3.22 8.28 11.37
C GLY A 226 4.66 8.22 10.85
N ARG A 227 5.02 7.15 10.11
CA ARG A 227 6.34 7.05 9.47
C ARG A 227 6.53 8.08 8.36
N LEU A 228 5.48 8.35 7.57
CA LEU A 228 5.51 9.38 6.52
C LEU A 228 5.74 10.77 7.10
N LEU A 229 5.06 11.12 8.21
CA LEU A 229 5.25 12.39 8.91
C LEU A 229 6.67 12.51 9.50
N ALA A 230 7.15 11.48 10.19
CA ALA A 230 8.49 11.48 10.76
C ALA A 230 9.60 11.62 9.69
N ALA A 231 9.39 11.03 8.50
CA ALA A 231 10.32 11.19 7.38
C ALA A 231 10.35 12.62 6.84
N ALA A 232 9.22 13.34 6.91
CA ALA A 232 9.14 14.74 6.51
C ALA A 232 9.91 15.67 7.48
N GLU A 233 9.88 15.37 8.78
CA GLU A 233 10.55 16.15 9.82
C GLU A 233 12.08 15.91 9.87
N GLY A 234 12.52 14.70 9.50
CA GLY A 234 13.92 14.27 9.51
C GLY A 234 14.69 14.51 8.20
N GLY A 235 14.07 15.08 7.18
CA GLY A 235 14.72 15.44 5.93
C GLY A 235 15.76 16.55 6.12
N PRO A 236 16.87 16.55 5.36
CA PRO A 236 17.86 17.63 5.46
C PRO A 236 17.20 18.97 5.12
N ARG A 237 17.30 19.93 6.06
CA ARG A 237 17.01 21.34 5.85
C ARG A 237 18.07 21.98 4.98
#